data_370bebdb1fa9df182482ae890d529e23
#
_entry.id   370bebdb1fa9df182482ae890d529e23
#
_cell.length_a   1.000
_cell.length_b   1.000
_cell.length_c   1.000
_cell.angle_alpha   90.00
_cell.angle_beta   90.00
_cell.angle_gamma   90.00
#
_symmetry.space_group_name_H-M   'P 1'
#
loop_
_entity.id
_entity.type
_entity.pdbx_description
1 polymer ?
#
loop_
_entity_poly.entity_id
_entity_poly.type
_entity_poly.pdbx_seq_one_letter_code
_entity_poly.pdbx_strand_id
1 'polypeptide(L)'
;MNVSRLVIAGTSSGVGKTTVTLALLAALKRRGRTVQPFKVGPDFIDPGHHTAATGRASRNLDGWMLGAAVNREIFLRAAADADVSIIEGMMGLFDGSSPTSEAGSTAELAKQLGAPVLLVIDGSAMARSAAAMASGYARFDPKLRVAGVLFNRVGGEGHYRLLKEAVEAETNLTVVGYLKPDPALVIGDRHLGLRTAIEQGPGDLYEKLGKAAAETVDLDVVEELARSAIPLTLPSPPAGERTEVRGRPVRVGIAYDPAFCFYYQENLELLEAEGAQLVKFSPLRDKTLPQADLLYLGGGYPELYGETLAGNDSMKKAVKAFADGGGPIYAECGGMMYLTQAIKDLEGQSHEMVGLFPAEAVMNKRGLTIGYREVELARSCLLGEPGTKVRGHEFHYSSLVPSGSLNYACHLADARGQERGQDGLLAGNVVALYAHLHFSSQPGLAHALVSSARAWSERRSQVGDGRMMAE
;
A
#
# COMPACT_ATOMS: atom_id res chain seq x y z
N MET A 1 6.76 21.56 13.74
CA MET A 1 8.00 21.18 13.00
C MET A 1 7.86 21.62 11.55
N ASN A 2 8.92 22.16 10.98
CA ASN A 2 8.94 22.47 9.54
C ASN A 2 9.55 21.29 8.78
N VAL A 3 8.72 20.37 8.33
CA VAL A 3 9.15 19.20 7.57
C VAL A 3 8.94 19.49 6.09
N SER A 4 10.03 19.52 5.32
CA SER A 4 9.97 19.75 3.87
C SER A 4 9.16 18.66 3.19
N ARG A 5 8.13 19.01 2.43
CA ARG A 5 7.25 18.07 1.75
C ARG A 5 6.63 18.62 0.49
N LEU A 6 6.43 17.75 -0.48
CA LEU A 6 5.84 18.09 -1.78
C LEU A 6 4.91 16.97 -2.23
N VAL A 7 3.72 17.30 -2.68
CA VAL A 7 2.77 16.37 -3.29
C VAL A 7 2.97 16.38 -4.79
N ILE A 8 3.18 15.23 -5.40
CA ILE A 8 3.24 15.02 -6.84
C ILE A 8 1.86 14.56 -7.30
N ALA A 9 1.13 15.43 -7.98
CA ALA A 9 -0.23 15.12 -8.42
C ALA A 9 -0.34 15.21 -9.95
N GLY A 10 -1.27 14.49 -10.54
CA GLY A 10 -1.50 14.52 -11.99
C GLY A 10 -2.80 15.17 -12.38
N THR A 11 -2.90 15.57 -13.63
CA THR A 11 -4.16 16.05 -14.23
C THR A 11 -5.16 14.92 -14.45
N SER A 12 -4.69 13.66 -14.55
CA SER A 12 -5.52 12.45 -14.65
C SER A 12 -4.72 11.20 -14.31
N SER A 13 -5.37 10.03 -14.33
CA SER A 13 -4.66 8.76 -14.39
C SER A 13 -3.86 8.66 -15.70
N GLY A 14 -2.71 7.97 -15.67
CA GLY A 14 -1.89 7.72 -16.85
C GLY A 14 -0.99 8.87 -17.31
N VAL A 15 -1.00 10.07 -16.69
CA VAL A 15 -0.09 11.18 -17.06
C VAL A 15 1.39 10.92 -16.70
N GLY A 16 1.67 9.82 -15.97
CA GLY A 16 3.02 9.42 -15.58
C GLY A 16 3.47 9.92 -14.23
N LYS A 17 2.56 10.11 -13.27
CA LYS A 17 2.89 10.48 -11.88
C LYS A 17 3.95 9.58 -11.28
N THR A 18 3.77 8.26 -11.37
CA THR A 18 4.70 7.27 -10.81
C THR A 18 6.10 7.40 -11.42
N THR A 19 6.21 7.54 -12.75
CA THR A 19 7.50 7.77 -13.42
C THR A 19 8.17 9.05 -12.92
N VAL A 20 7.42 10.16 -12.84
CA VAL A 20 7.93 11.44 -12.34
C VAL A 20 8.32 11.34 -10.87
N THR A 21 7.50 10.73 -10.05
CA THR A 21 7.80 10.55 -8.62
C THR A 21 9.09 9.75 -8.42
N LEU A 22 9.21 8.60 -9.09
CA LEU A 22 10.41 7.77 -9.01
C LEU A 22 11.67 8.49 -9.51
N ALA A 23 11.53 9.28 -10.58
CA ALA A 23 12.62 10.08 -11.12
C ALA A 23 13.09 11.14 -10.11
N LEU A 24 12.15 11.84 -9.45
CA LEU A 24 12.46 12.82 -8.39
C LEU A 24 13.05 12.15 -7.14
N LEU A 25 12.46 11.04 -6.66
CA LEU A 25 12.96 10.28 -5.52
C LEU A 25 14.42 9.85 -5.75
N ALA A 26 14.70 9.26 -6.91
CA ALA A 26 16.03 8.80 -7.26
C ALA A 26 17.02 9.96 -7.45
N ALA A 27 16.61 11.06 -8.09
CA ALA A 27 17.46 12.23 -8.30
C ALA A 27 17.84 12.92 -6.97
N LEU A 28 16.88 13.10 -6.07
CA LEU A 28 17.13 13.67 -4.74
C LEU A 28 18.04 12.79 -3.90
N LYS A 29 17.83 11.46 -3.92
CA LYS A 29 18.73 10.50 -3.27
C LYS A 29 20.16 10.59 -3.84
N ARG A 30 20.32 10.71 -5.16
CA ARG A 30 21.64 10.90 -5.81
C ARG A 30 22.35 12.21 -5.38
N ARG A 31 21.58 13.24 -5.00
CA ARG A 31 22.11 14.46 -4.36
C ARG A 31 22.49 14.27 -2.89
N GLY A 32 22.40 13.06 -2.34
CA GLY A 32 22.71 12.75 -0.95
C GLY A 32 21.59 13.13 0.03
N ARG A 33 20.37 13.38 -0.45
CA ARG A 33 19.24 13.67 0.44
C ARG A 33 18.66 12.39 1.04
N THR A 34 18.28 12.46 2.30
CA THR A 34 17.42 11.47 2.95
C THR A 34 15.98 11.75 2.53
N VAL A 35 15.47 10.94 1.60
CA VAL A 35 14.14 11.16 0.99
C VAL A 35 13.13 10.21 1.59
N GLN A 36 12.06 10.71 2.21
CA GLN A 36 10.96 9.89 2.70
C GLN A 36 9.81 9.87 1.70
N PRO A 37 9.51 8.72 1.10
CA PRO A 37 8.40 8.58 0.17
C PRO A 37 7.09 8.25 0.87
N PHE A 38 5.98 8.73 0.27
CA PHE A 38 4.62 8.40 0.64
C PHE A 38 3.75 8.19 -0.60
N LYS A 39 2.67 7.44 -0.44
CA LYS A 39 1.62 7.25 -1.45
C LYS A 39 0.27 7.66 -0.91
N VAL A 40 -0.50 8.43 -1.67
CA VAL A 40 -1.91 8.70 -1.38
C VAL A 40 -2.75 7.50 -1.80
N GLY A 41 -3.65 7.07 -0.91
CA GLY A 41 -4.59 5.99 -1.19
C GLY A 41 -4.06 4.58 -0.97
N PRO A 42 -4.92 3.59 -1.17
CA PRO A 42 -4.63 2.18 -0.94
C PRO A 42 -3.92 1.55 -2.14
N ASP A 43 -2.62 1.64 -2.18
CA ASP A 43 -1.76 1.13 -3.24
C ASP A 43 -0.58 0.38 -2.63
N PHE A 44 -0.20 -0.76 -3.20
CA PHE A 44 0.92 -1.57 -2.74
C PHE A 44 2.07 -1.63 -3.76
N ILE A 45 1.79 -1.29 -5.03
CA ILE A 45 2.76 -1.39 -6.12
C ILE A 45 3.70 -0.19 -6.09
N ASP A 46 3.15 1.03 -6.16
CA ASP A 46 3.94 2.26 -6.13
C ASP A 46 4.79 2.38 -4.85
N PRO A 47 4.27 2.10 -3.62
CA PRO A 47 5.08 2.06 -2.41
C PRO A 47 6.26 1.10 -2.46
N GLY A 48 6.12 -0.05 -3.12
CA GLY A 48 7.22 -0.98 -3.36
C GLY A 48 8.34 -0.36 -4.19
N HIS A 49 8.00 0.31 -5.28
CA HIS A 49 8.95 1.04 -6.12
C HIS A 49 9.57 2.24 -5.41
N HIS A 50 8.79 3.00 -4.64
CA HIS A 50 9.31 4.10 -3.83
C HIS A 50 10.36 3.63 -2.84
N THR A 51 10.07 2.51 -2.17
CA THR A 51 10.99 1.88 -1.21
C THR A 51 12.27 1.43 -1.89
N ALA A 52 12.17 0.80 -3.06
CA ALA A 52 13.33 0.36 -3.83
C ALA A 52 14.19 1.56 -4.32
N ALA A 53 13.55 2.63 -4.77
CA ALA A 53 14.25 3.84 -5.24
C ALA A 53 14.98 4.58 -4.11
N THR A 54 14.36 4.70 -2.94
CA THR A 54 14.91 5.50 -1.82
C THR A 54 15.71 4.69 -0.81
N GLY A 55 15.38 3.41 -0.62
CA GLY A 55 15.86 2.57 0.47
C GLY A 55 15.11 2.80 1.79
N ARG A 56 14.06 3.64 1.80
CA ARG A 56 13.20 3.92 2.95
C ARG A 56 11.79 3.40 2.68
N ALA A 57 11.19 2.75 3.66
CA ALA A 57 9.82 2.22 3.53
C ALA A 57 8.85 3.35 3.17
N SER A 58 8.18 3.20 2.03
CA SER A 58 7.08 4.09 1.63
C SER A 58 5.84 3.77 2.45
N ARG A 59 5.01 4.78 2.71
CA ARG A 59 3.83 4.67 3.54
C ARG A 59 2.60 5.18 2.82
N ASN A 60 1.46 4.55 3.10
CA ASN A 60 0.19 5.00 2.58
C ASN A 60 -0.43 6.04 3.49
N LEU A 61 -0.92 7.12 2.89
CA LEU A 61 -1.70 8.17 3.54
C LEU A 61 -3.07 8.22 2.88
N ASP A 62 -4.12 8.06 3.66
CA ASP A 62 -5.46 7.94 3.10
C ASP A 62 -6.49 8.72 3.92
N GLY A 63 -7.18 9.68 3.26
CA GLY A 63 -8.15 10.54 3.92
C GLY A 63 -9.39 9.79 4.42
N TRP A 64 -9.84 8.77 3.69
CA TRP A 64 -11.03 8.01 4.04
C TRP A 64 -10.76 6.93 5.09
N MET A 65 -9.69 6.13 4.92
CA MET A 65 -9.38 5.05 5.87
C MET A 65 -8.90 5.58 7.22
N LEU A 66 -8.06 6.63 7.24
CA LEU A 66 -7.32 7.04 8.41
C LEU A 66 -7.77 8.37 9.00
N GLY A 67 -8.27 9.28 8.17
CA GLY A 67 -8.58 10.65 8.60
C GLY A 67 -7.34 11.51 8.87
N ALA A 68 -7.56 12.81 9.07
CA ALA A 68 -6.48 13.80 9.10
C ALA A 68 -5.49 13.64 10.26
N ALA A 69 -5.95 13.24 11.45
CA ALA A 69 -5.09 13.13 12.64
C ALA A 69 -4.07 11.98 12.47
N VAL A 70 -4.55 10.79 12.07
CA VAL A 70 -3.71 9.61 11.88
C VAL A 70 -2.75 9.81 10.72
N ASN A 71 -3.21 10.39 9.59
CA ASN A 71 -2.33 10.74 8.46
C ASN A 71 -1.18 11.65 8.87
N ARG A 72 -1.46 12.69 9.70
CA ARG A 72 -0.41 13.58 10.20
C ARG A 72 0.57 12.87 11.12
N GLU A 73 0.08 11.99 11.98
CA GLU A 73 0.93 11.21 12.88
C GLU A 73 1.88 10.30 12.09
N ILE A 74 1.35 9.51 11.15
CA ILE A 74 2.14 8.64 10.26
C ILE A 74 3.18 9.47 9.51
N PHE A 75 2.74 10.59 8.90
CA PHE A 75 3.61 11.48 8.15
C PHE A 75 4.76 12.01 9.02
N LEU A 76 4.46 12.61 10.17
CA LEU A 76 5.46 13.24 11.03
C LEU A 76 6.43 12.23 11.63
N ARG A 77 5.95 11.03 12.00
CA ARG A 77 6.79 9.96 12.51
C ARG A 77 7.78 9.48 11.44
N ALA A 78 7.31 9.23 10.22
CA ALA A 78 8.14 8.72 9.15
C ALA A 78 9.12 9.75 8.58
N ALA A 79 8.73 11.02 8.58
CA ALA A 79 9.51 12.12 8.00
C ALA A 79 10.46 12.79 9.03
N ALA A 80 10.52 12.32 10.28
CA ALA A 80 11.20 13.00 11.37
C ALA A 80 12.72 13.23 11.12
N ASP A 81 13.35 12.33 10.42
CA ASP A 81 14.80 12.33 10.10
C ASP A 81 15.07 12.53 8.59
N ALA A 82 14.05 12.91 7.81
CA ALA A 82 14.18 13.12 6.37
C ALA A 82 14.50 14.59 6.03
N ASP A 83 15.36 14.78 5.03
CA ASP A 83 15.63 16.11 4.45
C ASP A 83 14.42 16.62 3.65
N VAL A 84 13.73 15.69 2.97
CA VAL A 84 12.57 16.01 2.14
C VAL A 84 11.63 14.80 2.04
N SER A 85 10.33 15.08 2.02
CA SER A 85 9.27 14.10 1.81
C SER A 85 8.59 14.32 0.47
N ILE A 86 8.46 13.25 -0.31
CA ILE A 86 7.73 13.25 -1.59
C ILE A 86 6.51 12.36 -1.45
N ILE A 87 5.35 12.92 -1.76
CA ILE A 87 4.05 12.26 -1.59
C ILE A 87 3.43 12.08 -2.98
N GLU A 88 3.39 10.85 -3.48
CA GLU A 88 2.73 10.57 -4.76
C GLU A 88 1.22 10.53 -4.61
N GLY A 89 0.53 11.32 -5.42
CA GLY A 89 -0.92 11.37 -5.50
C GLY A 89 -1.54 10.17 -6.21
N MET A 90 -2.84 9.99 -6.02
CA MET A 90 -3.67 8.96 -6.66
C MET A 90 -4.54 9.60 -7.76
N MET A 91 -4.80 8.91 -8.86
CA MET A 91 -5.67 9.36 -9.95
C MET A 91 -5.35 10.80 -10.43
N GLY A 92 -6.35 11.61 -10.73
CA GLY A 92 -6.19 13.07 -10.89
C GLY A 92 -6.21 13.78 -9.53
N LEU A 93 -5.67 14.99 -9.47
CA LEU A 93 -5.51 15.78 -8.24
C LEU A 93 -6.79 15.90 -7.41
N PHE A 94 -7.93 16.06 -8.07
CA PHE A 94 -9.24 16.27 -7.43
C PHE A 94 -10.13 15.03 -7.42
N ASP A 95 -9.65 13.89 -7.97
CA ASP A 95 -10.40 12.65 -8.01
C ASP A 95 -10.35 11.98 -6.63
N GLY A 96 -11.51 11.70 -6.07
CA GLY A 96 -11.68 11.06 -4.77
C GLY A 96 -12.75 9.97 -4.77
N SER A 97 -13.31 9.66 -3.63
CA SER A 97 -14.32 8.62 -3.44
C SER A 97 -15.68 8.91 -4.12
N SER A 98 -15.91 10.16 -4.56
CA SER A 98 -17.16 10.62 -5.17
C SER A 98 -16.87 11.76 -6.16
N PRO A 99 -17.65 11.89 -7.25
CA PRO A 99 -17.49 12.97 -8.23
C PRO A 99 -17.84 14.37 -7.69
N THR A 100 -18.47 14.45 -6.54
CA THR A 100 -18.94 15.71 -5.93
C THR A 100 -18.30 15.98 -4.56
N SER A 101 -17.35 15.15 -4.14
CA SER A 101 -16.66 15.29 -2.85
C SER A 101 -15.16 15.16 -3.03
N GLU A 102 -14.40 15.93 -2.27
CA GLU A 102 -12.94 15.81 -2.24
C GLU A 102 -12.44 14.66 -1.34
N ALA A 103 -13.33 14.01 -0.59
CA ALA A 103 -12.96 12.95 0.34
C ALA A 103 -12.17 11.83 -0.34
N GLY A 104 -11.00 11.52 0.20
CA GLY A 104 -10.06 10.55 -0.34
C GLY A 104 -9.24 11.04 -1.53
N SER A 105 -9.35 12.32 -1.94
CA SER A 105 -8.56 12.87 -3.05
C SER A 105 -7.13 13.26 -2.61
N THR A 106 -6.24 13.37 -3.60
CA THR A 106 -4.90 13.93 -3.39
C THR A 106 -4.97 15.38 -2.89
N ALA A 107 -5.95 16.17 -3.36
CA ALA A 107 -6.17 17.54 -2.94
C ALA A 107 -6.54 17.65 -1.45
N GLU A 108 -7.41 16.78 -0.96
CA GLU A 108 -7.75 16.71 0.46
C GLU A 108 -6.51 16.46 1.32
N LEU A 109 -5.71 15.46 0.96
CA LEU A 109 -4.50 15.12 1.71
C LEU A 109 -3.45 16.24 1.66
N ALA A 110 -3.25 16.88 0.51
CA ALA A 110 -2.34 18.01 0.38
C ALA A 110 -2.73 19.15 1.33
N LYS A 111 -4.03 19.45 1.46
CA LYS A 111 -4.56 20.44 2.42
C LYS A 111 -4.39 19.98 3.86
N GLN A 112 -4.70 18.74 4.20
CA GLN A 112 -4.51 18.18 5.54
C GLN A 112 -3.07 18.29 6.04
N LEU A 113 -2.12 18.09 5.10
CA LEU A 113 -0.68 18.20 5.38
C LEU A 113 -0.12 19.61 5.17
N GLY A 114 -0.88 20.58 4.68
CA GLY A 114 -0.37 21.90 4.31
C GLY A 114 0.79 21.81 3.29
N ALA A 115 0.74 20.83 2.41
CA ALA A 115 1.78 20.54 1.42
C ALA A 115 1.50 21.27 0.10
N PRO A 116 2.50 21.93 -0.50
CA PRO A 116 2.39 22.42 -1.88
C PRO A 116 2.29 21.26 -2.85
N VAL A 117 1.63 21.50 -3.99
CA VAL A 117 1.43 20.50 -5.04
C VAL A 117 2.29 20.87 -6.25
N LEU A 118 3.07 19.90 -6.74
CA LEU A 118 3.69 19.90 -8.05
C LEU A 118 2.77 19.13 -9.01
N LEU A 119 2.19 19.84 -9.97
CA LEU A 119 1.25 19.29 -10.93
C LEU A 119 1.99 18.67 -12.11
N VAL A 120 1.79 17.38 -12.35
CA VAL A 120 2.30 16.68 -13.53
C VAL A 120 1.29 16.80 -14.66
N ILE A 121 1.74 17.35 -15.78
CA ILE A 121 0.95 17.50 -17.01
C ILE A 121 1.62 16.70 -18.13
N ASP A 122 0.83 15.90 -18.86
CA ASP A 122 1.28 15.30 -20.10
C ASP A 122 1.46 16.41 -21.16
N GLY A 123 2.72 16.75 -21.45
CA GLY A 123 3.08 17.80 -22.39
C GLY A 123 3.05 17.37 -23.86
N SER A 124 2.80 16.09 -24.16
CA SER A 124 2.74 15.61 -25.54
C SER A 124 1.66 16.36 -26.34
N ALA A 125 1.98 16.77 -27.55
CA ALA A 125 1.05 17.46 -28.47
C ALA A 125 0.36 18.72 -27.89
N MET A 126 1.00 19.42 -26.94
CA MET A 126 0.52 20.68 -26.35
C MET A 126 1.42 21.87 -26.66
N ALA A 127 0.84 23.04 -26.57
CA ALA A 127 1.52 24.35 -26.55
C ALA A 127 0.80 25.24 -25.50
N ARG A 128 0.20 26.37 -25.90
CA ARG A 128 -0.49 27.30 -24.99
C ARG A 128 -1.65 26.67 -24.20
N SER A 129 -2.26 25.59 -24.69
CA SER A 129 -3.30 24.83 -23.94
C SER A 129 -2.80 24.30 -22.59
N ALA A 130 -1.50 24.09 -22.43
CA ALA A 130 -0.90 23.73 -21.15
C ALA A 130 -1.11 24.82 -20.08
N ALA A 131 -1.05 26.09 -20.46
CA ALA A 131 -1.33 27.19 -19.54
C ALA A 131 -2.80 27.23 -19.09
N ALA A 132 -3.74 26.98 -20.00
CA ALA A 132 -5.16 26.90 -19.66
C ALA A 132 -5.44 25.76 -18.67
N MET A 133 -4.81 24.59 -18.90
CA MET A 133 -4.91 23.44 -17.98
C MET A 133 -4.30 23.77 -16.62
N ALA A 134 -3.07 24.24 -16.56
CA ALA A 134 -2.38 24.60 -15.33
C ALA A 134 -3.16 25.66 -14.53
N SER A 135 -3.67 26.70 -15.21
CA SER A 135 -4.49 27.75 -14.61
C SER A 135 -5.81 27.19 -14.04
N GLY A 136 -6.47 26.27 -14.76
CA GLY A 136 -7.70 25.63 -14.28
C GLY A 136 -7.46 24.88 -12.99
N TYR A 137 -6.43 24.04 -12.94
CA TYR A 137 -6.08 23.28 -11.74
C TYR A 137 -5.66 24.16 -10.56
N ALA A 138 -4.91 25.22 -10.81
CA ALA A 138 -4.46 26.15 -9.76
C ALA A 138 -5.59 26.97 -9.14
N ARG A 139 -6.68 27.23 -9.89
CA ARG A 139 -7.79 28.09 -9.46
C ARG A 139 -9.02 27.31 -9.00
N PHE A 140 -9.08 26.00 -9.26
CA PHE A 140 -10.26 25.19 -8.99
C PHE A 140 -10.61 25.15 -7.49
N ASP A 141 -9.60 25.02 -6.62
CA ASP A 141 -9.76 25.10 -5.16
C ASP A 141 -8.82 26.17 -4.60
N PRO A 142 -9.33 27.33 -4.14
CA PRO A 142 -8.50 28.41 -3.60
C PRO A 142 -7.81 28.06 -2.28
N LYS A 143 -8.21 26.99 -1.60
CA LYS A 143 -7.57 26.48 -0.38
C LYS A 143 -6.39 25.56 -0.66
N LEU A 144 -6.25 25.09 -1.90
CA LEU A 144 -5.17 24.21 -2.31
C LEU A 144 -4.05 25.02 -2.98
N ARG A 145 -2.82 24.80 -2.55
CA ARG A 145 -1.67 25.45 -3.13
C ARG A 145 -1.05 24.58 -4.22
N VAL A 146 -1.45 24.75 -5.48
CA VAL A 146 -0.67 24.29 -6.63
C VAL A 146 0.50 25.26 -6.79
N ALA A 147 1.74 24.79 -6.60
CA ALA A 147 2.92 25.65 -6.52
C ALA A 147 3.79 25.60 -7.77
N GLY A 148 3.71 24.50 -8.52
CA GLY A 148 4.50 24.35 -9.73
C GLY A 148 3.95 23.31 -10.69
N VAL A 149 4.59 23.23 -11.85
CA VAL A 149 4.28 22.29 -12.94
C VAL A 149 5.54 21.56 -13.37
N LEU A 150 5.41 20.25 -13.58
CA LEU A 150 6.39 19.43 -14.28
C LEU A 150 5.71 18.79 -15.49
N PHE A 151 6.33 18.94 -16.65
CA PHE A 151 5.81 18.35 -17.88
C PHE A 151 6.40 16.94 -18.10
N ASN A 152 5.54 15.98 -18.36
CA ASN A 152 5.96 14.65 -18.78
C ASN A 152 5.77 14.46 -20.29
N ARG A 153 6.48 13.52 -20.88
CA ARG A 153 6.41 13.16 -22.31
C ARG A 153 6.68 14.32 -23.28
N VAL A 154 7.60 15.20 -22.94
CA VAL A 154 7.97 16.34 -23.77
C VAL A 154 9.01 15.91 -24.80
N GLY A 155 8.82 16.25 -26.08
CA GLY A 155 9.67 15.80 -27.18
C GLY A 155 11.11 16.36 -27.17
N GLY A 156 11.38 17.43 -26.41
CA GLY A 156 12.70 18.01 -26.25
C GLY A 156 12.69 19.43 -25.73
N GLU A 157 13.88 20.01 -25.58
CA GLU A 157 14.06 21.33 -24.96
C GLU A 157 13.31 22.46 -25.66
N GLY A 158 13.29 22.50 -27.01
CA GLY A 158 12.54 23.52 -27.76
C GLY A 158 11.05 23.48 -27.45
N HIS A 159 10.46 22.28 -27.37
CA HIS A 159 9.05 22.13 -26.99
C HIS A 159 8.83 22.50 -25.50
N TYR A 160 9.73 22.10 -24.61
CA TYR A 160 9.66 22.50 -23.21
C TYR A 160 9.64 24.02 -23.02
N ARG A 161 10.49 24.78 -23.77
CA ARG A 161 10.52 26.23 -23.68
C ARG A 161 9.17 26.86 -24.04
N LEU A 162 8.50 26.38 -25.08
CA LEU A 162 7.15 26.83 -25.45
C LEU A 162 6.12 26.59 -24.35
N LEU A 163 6.15 25.40 -23.74
CA LEU A 163 5.25 25.03 -22.62
C LEU A 163 5.51 25.91 -21.40
N LYS A 164 6.79 26.11 -21.06
CA LYS A 164 7.22 26.91 -19.91
C LYS A 164 6.79 28.37 -20.09
N GLU A 165 7.12 28.97 -21.22
CA GLU A 165 6.76 30.36 -21.54
C GLU A 165 5.24 30.56 -21.45
N ALA A 166 4.46 29.62 -22.01
CA ALA A 166 3.00 29.70 -21.97
C ALA A 166 2.45 29.70 -20.55
N VAL A 167 2.95 28.79 -19.69
CA VAL A 167 2.47 28.67 -18.31
C VAL A 167 2.89 29.85 -17.44
N GLU A 168 4.14 30.27 -17.54
CA GLU A 168 4.69 31.36 -16.71
C GLU A 168 4.11 32.74 -17.14
N ALA A 169 3.72 32.91 -18.41
CA ALA A 169 3.05 34.12 -18.87
C ALA A 169 1.60 34.27 -18.36
N GLU A 170 0.89 33.17 -18.15
CA GLU A 170 -0.55 33.18 -17.83
C GLU A 170 -0.84 32.81 -16.36
N THR A 171 0.17 32.38 -15.59
CA THR A 171 0.03 31.93 -14.22
C THR A 171 1.21 32.32 -13.34
N ASN A 172 1.05 32.21 -12.04
CA ASN A 172 2.15 32.38 -11.07
C ASN A 172 2.80 31.03 -10.72
N LEU A 173 2.63 29.99 -11.54
CA LEU A 173 3.18 28.68 -11.29
C LEU A 173 4.63 28.59 -11.78
N THR A 174 5.49 27.97 -10.98
CA THR A 174 6.86 27.70 -11.39
C THR A 174 6.93 26.44 -12.23
N VAL A 175 7.47 26.50 -13.44
CA VAL A 175 7.72 25.32 -14.27
C VAL A 175 9.10 24.76 -13.93
N VAL A 176 9.13 23.61 -13.22
CA VAL A 176 10.37 23.06 -12.67
C VAL A 176 11.16 22.19 -13.65
N GLY A 177 10.58 21.81 -14.77
CA GLY A 177 11.28 20.97 -15.76
C GLY A 177 10.35 20.00 -16.50
N TYR A 178 10.96 19.00 -17.13
CA TYR A 178 10.26 18.01 -17.93
C TYR A 178 10.96 16.67 -17.95
N LEU A 179 10.22 15.62 -18.33
CA LEU A 179 10.77 14.32 -18.70
C LEU A 179 10.44 14.01 -20.17
N LYS A 180 11.41 13.40 -20.87
CA LYS A 180 11.21 12.89 -22.24
C LYS A 180 10.54 11.52 -22.20
N PRO A 181 9.77 11.15 -23.24
CA PRO A 181 9.35 9.76 -23.42
C PRO A 181 10.60 8.90 -23.68
N ASP A 182 10.80 7.88 -22.86
CA ASP A 182 11.89 6.93 -23.01
C ASP A 182 11.38 5.51 -22.64
N PRO A 183 11.35 4.57 -23.57
CA PRO A 183 10.95 3.19 -23.31
C PRO A 183 11.78 2.49 -22.23
N ALA A 184 13.05 2.92 -22.01
CA ALA A 184 13.92 2.37 -20.97
C ALA A 184 13.56 2.82 -19.55
N LEU A 185 12.69 3.84 -19.42
CA LEU A 185 12.22 4.39 -18.15
C LEU A 185 10.80 3.93 -17.79
N VAL A 186 10.21 3.05 -18.60
CA VAL A 186 8.85 2.56 -18.37
C VAL A 186 8.89 1.35 -17.45
N ILE A 187 8.12 1.40 -16.37
CA ILE A 187 7.83 0.20 -15.58
C ILE A 187 6.90 -0.68 -16.41
N GLY A 188 7.28 -1.94 -16.60
CA GLY A 188 6.51 -2.86 -17.42
C GLY A 188 5.08 -3.04 -16.88
N ASP A 189 4.10 -2.88 -17.75
CA ASP A 189 2.69 -3.15 -17.45
C ASP A 189 2.40 -4.64 -17.43
N ARG A 190 1.41 -5.02 -16.66
CA ARG A 190 0.76 -6.32 -16.66
C ARG A 190 -0.72 -6.17 -16.94
N HIS A 191 -1.37 -7.30 -17.16
CA HIS A 191 -2.82 -7.34 -17.28
C HIS A 191 -3.55 -6.78 -16.04
N LEU A 192 -2.92 -6.83 -14.87
CA LEU A 192 -3.44 -6.40 -13.56
C LEU A 192 -2.66 -5.23 -12.93
N GLY A 193 -2.01 -4.39 -13.73
CA GLY A 193 -1.23 -3.24 -13.25
C GLY A 193 0.26 -3.32 -13.56
N LEU A 194 1.06 -2.47 -12.91
CA LEU A 194 2.52 -2.46 -13.06
C LEU A 194 3.15 -3.71 -12.43
N ARG A 195 4.32 -4.11 -12.91
CA ARG A 195 5.14 -5.12 -12.22
C ARG A 195 5.54 -4.59 -10.84
N THR A 196 5.54 -5.47 -9.84
CA THR A 196 6.00 -5.09 -8.50
C THR A 196 7.51 -4.87 -8.48
N ALA A 197 8.01 -4.10 -7.51
CA ALA A 197 9.44 -3.85 -7.35
C ALA A 197 10.24 -5.14 -7.08
N ILE A 198 9.65 -6.12 -6.39
CA ILE A 198 10.28 -7.44 -6.12
C ILE A 198 10.50 -8.20 -7.42
N GLU A 199 9.58 -8.09 -8.37
CA GLU A 199 9.67 -8.76 -9.68
C GLU A 199 10.58 -8.01 -10.66
N GLN A 200 10.66 -6.68 -10.52
CA GLN A 200 11.59 -5.86 -11.29
C GLN A 200 13.04 -6.26 -10.99
N GLY A 201 13.30 -6.72 -9.76
CA GLY A 201 14.62 -7.13 -9.31
C GLY A 201 15.61 -5.97 -9.23
N PRO A 202 16.88 -6.26 -8.91
CA PRO A 202 17.96 -5.28 -8.88
C PRO A 202 18.32 -4.89 -10.31
N GLY A 203 17.74 -3.79 -10.80
CA GLY A 203 18.03 -3.18 -12.10
C GLY A 203 18.52 -1.74 -11.96
N ASP A 204 18.91 -1.15 -13.08
CA ASP A 204 19.37 0.24 -13.16
C ASP A 204 18.24 1.24 -13.44
N LEU A 205 16.97 0.78 -13.44
CA LEU A 205 15.81 1.62 -13.75
C LEU A 205 15.76 2.90 -12.91
N TYR A 206 15.88 2.77 -11.58
CA TYR A 206 15.80 3.94 -10.70
C TYR A 206 17.00 4.87 -10.89
N GLU A 207 18.18 4.32 -11.20
CA GLU A 207 19.35 5.13 -11.51
C GLU A 207 19.16 5.91 -12.81
N LYS A 208 18.62 5.29 -13.85
CA LYS A 208 18.29 5.93 -15.13
C LYS A 208 17.24 7.02 -14.95
N LEU A 209 16.17 6.73 -14.20
CA LEU A 209 15.15 7.72 -13.86
C LEU A 209 15.73 8.93 -13.13
N GLY A 210 16.58 8.70 -12.14
CA GLY A 210 17.26 9.76 -11.40
C GLY A 210 18.20 10.60 -12.28
N LYS A 211 18.91 9.99 -13.23
CA LYS A 211 19.73 10.71 -14.23
C LYS A 211 18.88 11.58 -15.14
N ALA A 212 17.80 11.00 -15.68
CA ALA A 212 16.89 11.74 -16.57
C ALA A 212 16.29 12.96 -15.88
N ALA A 213 15.86 12.84 -14.61
CA ALA A 213 15.39 14.00 -13.85
C ALA A 213 16.51 15.02 -13.59
N ALA A 214 17.70 14.59 -13.23
CA ALA A 214 18.83 15.50 -12.97
C ALA A 214 19.27 16.32 -14.20
N GLU A 215 19.00 15.84 -15.41
CA GLU A 215 19.33 16.54 -16.66
C GLU A 215 18.29 17.59 -17.04
N THR A 216 17.03 17.43 -16.68
CA THR A 216 15.93 18.22 -17.26
C THR A 216 15.00 18.85 -16.22
N VAL A 217 15.20 18.58 -14.93
CA VAL A 217 14.42 19.13 -13.83
C VAL A 217 15.31 19.96 -12.91
N ASP A 218 14.87 21.16 -12.56
CA ASP A 218 15.51 22.01 -11.57
C ASP A 218 15.18 21.50 -10.15
N LEU A 219 16.06 20.65 -9.64
CA LEU A 219 15.88 20.04 -8.33
C LEU A 219 16.05 21.03 -7.17
N ASP A 220 16.71 22.16 -7.37
CA ASP A 220 16.84 23.18 -6.32
C ASP A 220 15.49 23.87 -6.11
N VAL A 221 14.79 24.17 -7.20
CA VAL A 221 13.42 24.69 -7.17
C VAL A 221 12.45 23.66 -6.58
N VAL A 222 12.60 22.38 -6.91
CA VAL A 222 11.78 21.30 -6.30
C VAL A 222 11.96 21.27 -4.78
N GLU A 223 13.20 21.35 -4.29
CA GLU A 223 13.50 21.41 -2.85
C GLU A 223 12.97 22.70 -2.21
N GLU A 224 13.03 23.84 -2.90
CA GLU A 224 12.47 25.11 -2.44
C GLU A 224 10.95 25.04 -2.30
N LEU A 225 10.26 24.49 -3.30
CA LEU A 225 8.83 24.21 -3.21
C LEU A 225 8.51 23.33 -2.01
N ALA A 226 9.26 22.26 -1.78
CA ALA A 226 9.03 21.36 -0.65
C ALA A 226 9.23 22.07 0.71
N ARG A 227 10.24 22.95 0.82
CA ARG A 227 10.50 23.76 2.04
C ARG A 227 9.42 24.79 2.31
N SER A 228 8.70 25.23 1.28
CA SER A 228 7.62 26.21 1.38
C SER A 228 6.32 25.67 1.96
N ALA A 229 6.29 24.41 2.41
CA ALA A 229 5.14 23.78 3.07
C ALA A 229 4.81 24.48 4.40
N ILE A 230 3.51 24.55 4.72
CA ILE A 230 3.01 25.21 5.95
C ILE A 230 3.44 24.37 7.17
N PRO A 231 4.02 24.96 8.24
CA PRO A 231 4.41 24.21 9.42
C PRO A 231 3.25 23.38 10.00
N LEU A 232 3.52 22.10 10.31
CA LEU A 232 2.56 21.23 10.97
C LEU A 232 2.71 21.33 12.48
N THR A 233 1.57 21.47 13.18
CA THR A 233 1.49 21.26 14.61
C THR A 233 1.33 19.76 14.87
N LEU A 234 2.15 19.23 15.80
CA LEU A 234 1.94 17.88 16.32
C LEU A 234 0.55 17.82 16.98
N PRO A 235 -0.28 16.84 16.69
CA PRO A 235 -1.35 16.50 17.62
C PRO A 235 -0.70 16.15 18.97
N SER A 236 -1.36 16.49 20.07
CA SER A 236 -0.90 16.00 21.37
C SER A 236 -0.77 14.49 21.30
N PRO A 237 0.35 13.89 21.80
CA PRO A 237 0.49 12.46 21.79
C PRO A 237 -0.76 11.85 22.44
N PRO A 238 -1.35 10.80 21.85
CA PRO A 238 -2.41 10.08 22.52
C PRO A 238 -1.86 9.65 23.89
N ALA A 239 -2.62 9.91 24.94
CA ALA A 239 -2.31 9.46 26.30
C ALA A 239 -2.48 7.94 26.36
N GLY A 240 -1.57 7.21 25.73
CA GLY A 240 -1.44 5.76 25.77
C GLY A 240 -0.13 5.43 26.45
N GLU A 241 -0.19 4.95 27.67
CA GLU A 241 0.95 4.30 28.32
C GLU A 241 1.44 3.18 27.39
N ARG A 242 2.70 3.27 26.96
CA ARG A 242 3.38 2.10 26.37
C ARG A 242 3.45 1.07 27.49
N THR A 243 2.57 0.09 27.44
CA THR A 243 2.64 -1.05 28.34
C THR A 243 3.96 -1.76 28.04
N GLU A 244 4.85 -1.80 29.04
CA GLU A 244 6.04 -2.69 28.94
C GLU A 244 5.57 -4.11 28.65
N VAL A 245 5.86 -4.58 27.44
CA VAL A 245 5.54 -5.95 27.04
C VAL A 245 6.47 -6.89 27.83
N ARG A 246 5.98 -7.40 28.97
CA ARG A 246 6.66 -8.43 29.75
C ARG A 246 6.38 -9.80 29.12
N GLY A 247 7.41 -10.49 28.67
CA GLY A 247 7.30 -11.85 28.16
C GLY A 247 8.23 -12.14 26.98
N ARG A 248 8.26 -13.41 26.53
CA ARG A 248 8.96 -13.82 25.30
C ARG A 248 8.33 -13.10 24.10
N PRO A 249 9.14 -12.54 23.18
CA PRO A 249 8.63 -11.94 21.96
C PRO A 249 7.77 -12.95 21.18
N VAL A 250 6.59 -12.52 20.73
CA VAL A 250 5.73 -13.28 19.83
C VAL A 250 6.32 -13.22 18.43
N ARG A 251 6.45 -14.38 17.76
CA ARG A 251 6.97 -14.45 16.40
C ARG A 251 5.83 -14.47 15.40
N VAL A 252 5.79 -13.49 14.51
CA VAL A 252 4.82 -13.41 13.42
C VAL A 252 5.51 -13.77 12.10
N GLY A 253 5.12 -14.91 11.53
CA GLY A 253 5.59 -15.33 10.21
C GLY A 253 4.88 -14.54 9.12
N ILE A 254 5.63 -13.76 8.35
CA ILE A 254 5.14 -12.93 7.24
C ILE A 254 5.45 -13.62 5.92
N ALA A 255 4.43 -14.03 5.18
CA ALA A 255 4.62 -14.53 3.81
C ALA A 255 5.12 -13.39 2.91
N TYR A 256 6.36 -13.48 2.42
CA TYR A 256 6.97 -12.38 1.67
C TYR A 256 7.81 -12.87 0.49
N ASP A 257 7.20 -12.82 -0.68
CA ASP A 257 7.83 -13.14 -1.97
C ASP A 257 7.02 -12.50 -3.11
N PRO A 258 7.34 -12.73 -4.39
CA PRO A 258 6.57 -12.15 -5.51
C PRO A 258 5.08 -12.48 -5.53
N ALA A 259 4.65 -13.60 -4.92
CA ALA A 259 3.23 -13.95 -4.82
C ALA A 259 2.51 -13.24 -3.67
N PHE A 260 3.26 -12.84 -2.61
CA PHE A 260 2.73 -12.26 -1.37
C PHE A 260 3.59 -11.08 -0.94
N CYS A 261 3.27 -9.88 -1.40
CA CYS A 261 4.07 -8.69 -1.11
C CYS A 261 3.25 -7.44 -0.76
N PHE A 262 1.94 -7.56 -0.64
CA PHE A 262 1.06 -6.44 -0.35
C PHE A 262 0.79 -6.33 1.14
N TYR A 263 1.50 -5.40 1.77
CA TYR A 263 1.41 -5.08 3.20
C TYR A 263 1.47 -3.57 3.38
N TYR A 264 0.60 -3.04 4.22
CA TYR A 264 0.80 -1.70 4.75
C TYR A 264 1.96 -1.71 5.74
N GLN A 265 2.92 -0.80 5.55
CA GLN A 265 4.07 -0.71 6.46
C GLN A 265 3.64 -0.44 7.90
N GLU A 266 2.59 0.36 8.08
CA GLU A 266 2.01 0.67 9.39
C GLU A 266 1.47 -0.57 10.10
N ASN A 267 0.88 -1.51 9.35
CA ASN A 267 0.40 -2.76 9.94
C ASN A 267 1.54 -3.56 10.55
N LEU A 268 2.66 -3.66 9.82
CA LEU A 268 3.85 -4.35 10.29
C LEU A 268 4.45 -3.67 11.53
N GLU A 269 4.57 -2.35 11.52
CA GLU A 269 5.10 -1.59 12.64
C GLU A 269 4.18 -1.61 13.88
N LEU A 270 2.86 -1.65 13.69
CA LEU A 270 1.93 -1.81 14.80
C LEU A 270 2.06 -3.19 15.46
N LEU A 271 2.27 -4.26 14.69
CA LEU A 271 2.57 -5.58 15.26
C LEU A 271 3.87 -5.55 16.06
N GLU A 272 4.93 -4.92 15.53
CA GLU A 272 6.20 -4.76 16.26
C GLU A 272 6.03 -3.91 17.53
N ALA A 273 5.23 -2.86 17.49
CA ALA A 273 4.91 -2.02 18.65
C ALA A 273 4.19 -2.79 19.77
N GLU A 274 3.39 -3.82 19.41
CA GLU A 274 2.75 -4.75 20.35
C GLU A 274 3.68 -5.87 20.84
N GLY A 275 4.96 -5.84 20.44
CA GLY A 275 6.00 -6.77 20.87
C GLY A 275 6.15 -8.01 19.97
N ALA A 276 5.69 -7.94 18.73
CA ALA A 276 5.94 -9.00 17.76
C ALA A 276 7.34 -8.88 17.14
N GLN A 277 7.96 -10.03 16.90
CA GLN A 277 9.13 -10.18 16.04
C GLN A 277 8.65 -10.71 14.68
N LEU A 278 8.84 -9.92 13.63
CA LEU A 278 8.45 -10.31 12.28
C LEU A 278 9.51 -11.21 11.65
N VAL A 279 9.10 -12.36 11.12
CA VAL A 279 9.97 -13.34 10.47
C VAL A 279 9.44 -13.63 9.07
N LYS A 280 10.14 -13.16 8.04
CA LYS A 280 9.73 -13.40 6.64
C LYS A 280 9.98 -14.84 6.24
N PHE A 281 9.06 -15.40 5.44
CA PHE A 281 9.21 -16.68 4.75
C PHE A 281 8.59 -16.61 3.35
N SER A 282 9.00 -17.52 2.47
CA SER A 282 8.54 -17.54 1.08
C SER A 282 7.70 -18.79 0.79
N PRO A 283 6.38 -18.68 0.63
CA PRO A 283 5.57 -19.80 0.15
C PRO A 283 6.02 -20.40 -1.19
N LEU A 284 6.66 -19.60 -2.04
CA LEU A 284 7.19 -20.06 -3.32
C LEU A 284 8.46 -20.92 -3.17
N ARG A 285 9.35 -20.62 -2.20
CA ARG A 285 10.71 -21.18 -2.17
C ARG A 285 10.99 -22.06 -0.95
N ASP A 286 10.48 -21.65 0.22
CA ASP A 286 10.77 -22.36 1.46
C ASP A 286 9.97 -23.66 1.53
N LYS A 287 10.55 -24.67 2.18
CA LYS A 287 9.93 -25.99 2.34
C LYS A 287 9.30 -26.19 3.72
N THR A 288 9.62 -25.32 4.66
CA THR A 288 9.13 -25.36 6.05
C THR A 288 8.75 -23.97 6.52
N LEU A 289 7.82 -23.89 7.45
CA LEU A 289 7.51 -22.62 8.13
C LEU A 289 8.64 -22.25 9.09
N PRO A 290 8.89 -20.93 9.26
CA PRO A 290 9.73 -20.49 10.38
C PRO A 290 9.05 -20.83 11.72
N GLN A 291 9.80 -20.79 12.80
CA GLN A 291 9.18 -20.82 14.13
C GLN A 291 8.31 -19.57 14.29
N ALA A 292 7.02 -19.73 14.25
CA ALA A 292 6.05 -18.64 14.34
C ALA A 292 4.95 -18.99 15.36
N ASP A 293 4.38 -17.95 15.95
CA ASP A 293 3.25 -18.00 16.88
C ASP A 293 1.96 -17.45 16.22
N LEU A 294 2.09 -16.81 15.06
CA LEU A 294 1.03 -16.35 14.15
C LEU A 294 1.58 -16.36 12.73
N LEU A 295 0.75 -16.67 11.75
CA LEU A 295 1.07 -16.43 10.34
C LEU A 295 0.24 -15.25 9.81
N TYR A 296 0.89 -14.32 9.12
CA TYR A 296 0.24 -13.26 8.35
C TYR A 296 0.55 -13.46 6.85
N LEU A 297 -0.47 -13.81 6.09
CA LEU A 297 -0.42 -14.01 4.65
C LEU A 297 -1.07 -12.80 3.98
N GLY A 298 -0.26 -11.85 3.54
CA GLY A 298 -0.76 -10.64 2.88
C GLY A 298 -1.25 -10.89 1.46
N GLY A 299 -1.68 -9.83 0.81
CA GLY A 299 -2.07 -9.90 -0.59
C GLY A 299 -0.89 -10.00 -1.55
N GLY A 300 -1.22 -10.07 -2.82
CA GLY A 300 -0.27 -10.19 -3.92
C GLY A 300 -0.93 -10.80 -5.14
N TYR A 301 -0.12 -11.50 -5.94
CA TYR A 301 -0.56 -12.13 -7.19
C TYR A 301 -0.29 -13.65 -7.18
N PRO A 302 -0.90 -14.43 -6.26
CA PRO A 302 -0.66 -15.87 -6.18
C PRO A 302 -1.07 -16.63 -7.46
N GLU A 303 -2.06 -16.13 -8.19
CA GLU A 303 -2.52 -16.68 -9.46
C GLU A 303 -1.43 -16.70 -10.54
N LEU A 304 -0.49 -15.75 -10.52
CA LEU A 304 0.64 -15.71 -11.46
C LEU A 304 1.71 -16.76 -11.13
N TYR A 305 1.65 -17.35 -9.96
CA TYR A 305 2.58 -18.35 -9.44
C TYR A 305 1.87 -19.64 -9.07
N GLY A 306 0.67 -19.87 -9.62
CA GLY A 306 -0.21 -20.98 -9.27
C GLY A 306 0.47 -22.34 -9.37
N GLU A 307 1.17 -22.63 -10.46
CA GLU A 307 1.92 -23.88 -10.65
C GLU A 307 3.02 -24.07 -9.57
N THR A 308 3.79 -23.02 -9.29
CA THR A 308 4.87 -23.08 -8.28
C THR A 308 4.32 -23.29 -6.87
N LEU A 309 3.25 -22.59 -6.51
CA LEU A 309 2.58 -22.75 -5.22
C LEU A 309 1.96 -24.14 -5.09
N ALA A 310 1.28 -24.61 -6.12
CA ALA A 310 0.69 -25.96 -6.17
C ALA A 310 1.76 -27.04 -6.02
N GLY A 311 2.93 -26.88 -6.65
CA GLY A 311 4.07 -27.81 -6.57
C GLY A 311 4.81 -27.78 -5.22
N ASN A 312 4.55 -26.82 -4.33
CA ASN A 312 5.19 -26.74 -3.01
C ASN A 312 4.37 -27.46 -1.92
N ASP A 313 4.18 -28.74 -2.06
CA ASP A 313 3.41 -29.57 -1.13
C ASP A 313 3.90 -29.50 0.32
N SER A 314 5.21 -29.38 0.51
CA SER A 314 5.80 -29.28 1.85
C SER A 314 5.29 -28.04 2.58
N MET A 315 5.28 -26.89 1.91
CA MET A 315 4.80 -25.62 2.49
C MET A 315 3.28 -25.65 2.71
N LYS A 316 2.49 -26.14 1.72
CA LYS A 316 1.03 -26.27 1.88
C LYS A 316 0.67 -27.13 3.08
N LYS A 317 1.33 -28.30 3.22
CA LYS A 317 1.15 -29.19 4.37
C LYS A 317 1.56 -28.55 5.70
N ALA A 318 2.65 -27.77 5.71
CA ALA A 318 3.11 -27.07 6.91
C ALA A 318 2.12 -26.00 7.36
N VAL A 319 1.57 -25.18 6.42
CA VAL A 319 0.54 -24.19 6.72
C VAL A 319 -0.74 -24.85 7.21
N LYS A 320 -1.15 -25.94 6.56
CA LYS A 320 -2.33 -26.70 6.99
C LYS A 320 -2.15 -27.29 8.38
N ALA A 321 -1.02 -27.93 8.65
CA ALA A 321 -0.72 -28.50 9.96
C ALA A 321 -0.65 -27.44 11.07
N PHE A 322 -0.15 -26.24 10.75
CA PHE A 322 -0.15 -25.10 11.67
C PHE A 322 -1.58 -24.69 12.04
N ALA A 323 -2.48 -24.59 11.06
CA ALA A 323 -3.89 -24.27 11.28
C ALA A 323 -4.63 -25.39 12.04
N ASP A 324 -4.44 -26.66 11.62
CA ASP A 324 -5.06 -27.85 12.26
C ASP A 324 -4.59 -28.01 13.73
N GLY A 325 -3.36 -27.55 14.04
CA GLY A 325 -2.83 -27.45 15.41
C GLY A 325 -3.39 -26.29 16.24
N GLY A 326 -4.34 -25.52 15.69
CA GLY A 326 -4.95 -24.35 16.32
C GLY A 326 -4.09 -23.08 16.25
N GLY A 327 -3.05 -23.07 15.43
CA GLY A 327 -2.21 -21.91 15.19
C GLY A 327 -2.99 -20.76 14.51
N PRO A 328 -2.84 -19.52 15.00
CA PRO A 328 -3.56 -18.39 14.44
C PRO A 328 -3.01 -18.00 13.06
N ILE A 329 -3.90 -17.80 12.09
CA ILE A 329 -3.57 -17.31 10.74
C ILE A 329 -4.46 -16.12 10.40
N TYR A 330 -3.84 -15.01 10.03
CA TYR A 330 -4.51 -13.88 9.42
C TYR A 330 -4.11 -13.82 7.94
N ALA A 331 -5.10 -13.70 7.05
CA ALA A 331 -4.84 -13.65 5.61
C ALA A 331 -5.66 -12.56 4.90
N GLU A 332 -5.06 -11.92 3.89
CA GLU A 332 -5.72 -10.91 3.07
C GLU A 332 -5.60 -11.25 1.59
N CYS A 333 -6.68 -11.10 0.82
CA CYS A 333 -6.76 -11.17 -0.64
C CYS A 333 -6.00 -12.40 -1.21
N GLY A 334 -4.82 -12.21 -1.80
CA GLY A 334 -3.99 -13.30 -2.31
C GLY A 334 -3.65 -14.37 -1.24
N GLY A 335 -3.41 -13.94 0.00
CA GLY A 335 -3.19 -14.85 1.13
C GLY A 335 -4.43 -15.68 1.44
N MET A 336 -5.63 -15.10 1.37
CA MET A 336 -6.89 -15.83 1.49
C MET A 336 -7.07 -16.82 0.34
N MET A 337 -6.78 -16.41 -0.91
CA MET A 337 -6.84 -17.30 -2.07
C MET A 337 -5.92 -18.53 -1.90
N TYR A 338 -4.72 -18.34 -1.35
CA TYR A 338 -3.79 -19.46 -1.06
C TYR A 338 -4.33 -20.44 0.00
N LEU A 339 -5.21 -20.00 0.90
CA LEU A 339 -5.84 -20.86 1.91
C LEU A 339 -7.07 -21.62 1.39
N THR A 340 -7.58 -21.33 0.19
CA THR A 340 -8.68 -22.08 -0.44
C THR A 340 -8.22 -23.44 -0.95
N GLN A 341 -9.12 -24.23 -1.53
CA GLN A 341 -8.78 -25.53 -2.14
C GLN A 341 -7.95 -25.36 -3.40
N ALA A 342 -8.26 -24.36 -4.21
CA ALA A 342 -7.54 -24.10 -5.45
C ALA A 342 -7.66 -22.65 -5.91
N ILE A 343 -6.72 -22.22 -6.75
CA ILE A 343 -6.82 -21.00 -7.55
C ILE A 343 -6.98 -21.42 -9.01
N LYS A 344 -8.06 -20.96 -9.65
CA LYS A 344 -8.27 -21.10 -11.08
C LYS A 344 -7.83 -19.83 -11.79
N ASP A 345 -6.79 -19.95 -12.63
CA ASP A 345 -6.19 -18.82 -13.32
C ASP A 345 -7.04 -18.31 -14.51
N LEU A 346 -6.54 -17.28 -15.22
CA LEU A 346 -7.23 -16.70 -16.37
C LEU A 346 -7.32 -17.62 -17.59
N GLU A 347 -6.44 -18.60 -17.69
CA GLU A 347 -6.40 -19.65 -18.71
C GLU A 347 -7.37 -20.78 -18.39
N GLY A 348 -7.94 -20.79 -17.17
CA GLY A 348 -8.88 -21.78 -16.69
C GLY A 348 -8.23 -23.01 -16.07
N GLN A 349 -6.91 -22.98 -15.85
CA GLN A 349 -6.18 -24.03 -15.15
C GLN A 349 -6.38 -23.89 -13.65
N SER A 350 -6.71 -24.99 -12.96
CA SER A 350 -6.87 -25.04 -11.50
C SER A 350 -5.58 -25.52 -10.86
N HIS A 351 -5.11 -24.76 -9.85
CA HIS A 351 -3.89 -24.99 -9.10
C HIS A 351 -4.26 -25.28 -7.65
N GLU A 352 -3.95 -26.47 -7.18
CA GLU A 352 -4.25 -26.89 -5.80
C GLU A 352 -3.50 -26.05 -4.76
N MET A 353 -4.22 -25.57 -3.75
CA MET A 353 -3.71 -24.71 -2.67
C MET A 353 -3.76 -25.42 -1.32
N VAL A 354 -3.75 -24.69 -0.20
CA VAL A 354 -3.66 -25.25 1.17
C VAL A 354 -4.90 -26.07 1.56
N GLY A 355 -6.09 -25.69 1.05
CA GLY A 355 -7.33 -26.43 1.28
C GLY A 355 -7.91 -26.30 2.70
N LEU A 356 -7.77 -25.14 3.33
CA LEU A 356 -8.42 -24.86 4.61
C LEU A 356 -9.88 -24.46 4.43
N PHE A 357 -10.20 -23.73 3.37
CA PHE A 357 -11.56 -23.29 3.07
C PHE A 357 -12.13 -24.08 1.89
N PRO A 358 -13.37 -24.61 2.02
CA PRO A 358 -14.02 -25.37 0.94
C PRO A 358 -14.56 -24.41 -0.16
N ALA A 359 -13.64 -23.82 -0.89
CA ALA A 359 -13.90 -22.92 -2.01
C ALA A 359 -12.74 -22.93 -3.00
N GLU A 360 -13.01 -22.58 -4.24
CA GLU A 360 -12.04 -22.26 -5.27
C GLU A 360 -12.02 -20.74 -5.52
N ALA A 361 -10.84 -20.12 -5.57
CA ALA A 361 -10.69 -18.74 -6.00
C ALA A 361 -10.55 -18.72 -7.54
N VAL A 362 -11.53 -18.15 -8.23
CA VAL A 362 -11.58 -18.14 -9.70
C VAL A 362 -11.25 -16.76 -10.23
N MET A 363 -10.21 -16.65 -11.07
CA MET A 363 -9.82 -15.41 -11.72
C MET A 363 -10.78 -15.04 -12.84
N ASN A 364 -11.17 -13.78 -12.90
CA ASN A 364 -12.13 -13.25 -13.88
C ASN A 364 -11.43 -12.31 -14.86
N LYS A 365 -11.65 -12.49 -16.17
CA LYS A 365 -11.13 -11.57 -17.21
C LYS A 365 -11.82 -10.20 -17.18
N ARG A 366 -13.00 -10.11 -16.58
CA ARG A 366 -13.80 -8.90 -16.41
C ARG A 366 -14.42 -8.95 -15.01
N GLY A 367 -14.72 -7.79 -14.44
CA GLY A 367 -15.35 -7.74 -13.12
C GLY A 367 -14.37 -7.43 -12.00
N LEU A 368 -13.63 -6.32 -12.16
CA LEU A 368 -12.80 -5.76 -11.08
C LEU A 368 -13.70 -5.37 -9.90
N THR A 369 -13.42 -5.95 -8.74
CA THR A 369 -13.94 -5.46 -7.46
C THR A 369 -12.92 -4.47 -6.90
N ILE A 370 -13.33 -3.21 -6.76
CA ILE A 370 -12.48 -2.14 -6.25
C ILE A 370 -13.29 -1.20 -5.37
N GLY A 371 -12.69 -0.72 -4.30
CA GLY A 371 -13.22 0.37 -3.49
C GLY A 371 -12.95 0.21 -2.01
N TYR A 372 -13.23 1.28 -1.28
CA TYR A 372 -13.14 1.31 0.17
C TYR A 372 -14.16 0.40 0.83
N ARG A 373 -13.76 -0.18 1.98
CA ARG A 373 -14.61 -1.05 2.80
C ARG A 373 -14.51 -0.68 4.26
N GLU A 374 -15.65 -0.47 4.89
CA GLU A 374 -15.78 -0.56 6.34
C GLU A 374 -16.17 -2.01 6.66
N VAL A 375 -15.34 -2.68 7.43
CA VAL A 375 -15.50 -4.08 7.83
C VAL A 375 -15.94 -4.09 9.28
N GLU A 376 -17.11 -4.65 9.56
CA GLU A 376 -17.66 -4.80 10.91
C GLU A 376 -17.65 -6.28 11.32
N LEU A 377 -17.01 -6.59 12.44
CA LEU A 377 -16.99 -7.95 12.96
C LEU A 377 -18.39 -8.35 13.45
N ALA A 378 -18.93 -9.43 12.92
CA ALA A 378 -20.18 -10.04 13.34
C ALA A 378 -19.98 -11.16 14.40
N ARG A 379 -18.73 -11.66 14.52
CA ARG A 379 -18.34 -12.74 15.45
C ARG A 379 -16.97 -12.45 16.03
N SER A 380 -16.71 -12.97 17.24
CA SER A 380 -15.36 -12.98 17.83
C SER A 380 -14.40 -13.78 16.94
N CYS A 381 -13.25 -13.22 16.67
CA CYS A 381 -12.17 -13.86 15.90
C CYS A 381 -10.81 -13.24 16.26
N LEU A 382 -9.75 -13.58 15.51
CA LEU A 382 -8.40 -13.04 15.71
C LEU A 382 -8.31 -11.50 15.65
N LEU A 383 -9.28 -10.85 14.99
CA LEU A 383 -9.31 -9.39 14.80
C LEU A 383 -10.02 -8.66 15.96
N GLY A 384 -10.72 -9.37 16.83
CA GLY A 384 -11.42 -8.79 17.98
C GLY A 384 -12.83 -9.29 18.17
N GLU A 385 -13.63 -8.50 18.86
CA GLU A 385 -14.99 -8.83 19.28
C GLU A 385 -16.05 -8.28 18.30
N PRO A 386 -17.28 -8.84 18.30
CA PRO A 386 -18.40 -8.32 17.49
C PRO A 386 -18.61 -6.81 17.69
N GLY A 387 -18.92 -6.11 16.59
CA GLY A 387 -19.10 -4.67 16.57
C GLY A 387 -17.79 -3.87 16.38
N THR A 388 -16.62 -4.53 16.40
CA THR A 388 -15.36 -3.90 16.01
C THR A 388 -15.42 -3.49 14.55
N LYS A 389 -15.12 -2.22 14.26
CA LYS A 389 -15.08 -1.67 12.91
C LYS A 389 -13.68 -1.31 12.51
N VAL A 390 -13.29 -1.67 11.30
CA VAL A 390 -12.00 -1.37 10.70
C VAL A 390 -12.19 -0.98 9.25
N ARG A 391 -11.35 -0.07 8.75
CA ARG A 391 -11.39 0.38 7.37
C ARG A 391 -10.25 -0.21 6.56
N GLY A 392 -10.55 -0.48 5.30
CA GLY A 392 -9.64 -1.01 4.32
C GLY A 392 -10.17 -0.81 2.92
N HIS A 393 -9.70 -1.65 2.01
CA HIS A 393 -10.15 -1.62 0.61
C HIS A 393 -10.13 -3.01 0.02
N GLU A 394 -10.88 -3.21 -1.05
CA GLU A 394 -10.79 -4.37 -1.94
C GLU A 394 -10.21 -3.93 -3.29
N PHE A 395 -9.37 -4.79 -3.84
CA PHE A 395 -8.87 -4.67 -5.21
C PHE A 395 -8.52 -6.07 -5.73
N HIS A 396 -9.47 -6.72 -6.41
CA HIS A 396 -9.24 -8.06 -6.94
C HIS A 396 -10.08 -8.34 -8.20
N TYR A 397 -9.58 -9.28 -9.02
CA TYR A 397 -10.26 -9.79 -10.21
C TYR A 397 -10.75 -11.23 -10.03
N SER A 398 -10.84 -11.69 -8.81
CA SER A 398 -11.26 -13.05 -8.50
C SER A 398 -12.60 -13.07 -7.76
N SER A 399 -13.24 -14.22 -7.75
CA SER A 399 -14.42 -14.53 -6.96
C SER A 399 -14.26 -15.89 -6.28
N LEU A 400 -14.90 -16.08 -5.13
CA LEU A 400 -14.96 -17.39 -4.47
C LEU A 400 -16.13 -18.19 -5.04
N VAL A 401 -15.83 -19.45 -5.41
CA VAL A 401 -16.82 -20.46 -5.78
C VAL A 401 -16.83 -21.51 -4.66
N PRO A 402 -17.84 -21.50 -3.76
CA PRO A 402 -17.90 -22.45 -2.67
C PRO A 402 -18.12 -23.87 -3.18
N SER A 403 -17.40 -24.84 -2.59
CA SER A 403 -17.63 -26.28 -2.72
C SER A 403 -18.30 -26.89 -1.48
N GLY A 404 -18.48 -26.08 -0.43
CA GLY A 404 -19.09 -26.43 0.84
C GLY A 404 -19.56 -25.21 1.62
N SER A 405 -19.97 -25.38 2.85
CA SER A 405 -20.41 -24.27 3.70
C SER A 405 -19.24 -23.39 4.12
N LEU A 406 -19.40 -22.08 3.93
CA LEU A 406 -18.45 -21.05 4.38
C LEU A 406 -19.01 -20.32 5.60
N ASN A 407 -18.17 -20.08 6.58
CA ASN A 407 -18.48 -19.25 7.73
C ASN A 407 -17.78 -17.91 7.57
N TYR A 408 -18.51 -16.82 7.81
CA TYR A 408 -17.99 -15.45 7.68
C TYR A 408 -17.96 -14.75 9.03
N ALA A 409 -16.92 -13.97 9.27
CA ALA A 409 -16.73 -13.18 10.48
C ALA A 409 -17.28 -11.77 10.37
N CYS A 410 -17.41 -11.23 9.16
CA CYS A 410 -17.57 -9.79 8.94
C CYS A 410 -18.72 -9.47 8.00
N HIS A 411 -19.32 -8.30 8.20
CA HIS A 411 -20.13 -7.60 7.22
C HIS A 411 -19.31 -6.47 6.59
N LEU A 412 -19.54 -6.24 5.29
CA LEU A 412 -18.90 -5.19 4.53
C LEU A 412 -19.87 -4.07 4.22
N ALA A 413 -19.43 -2.82 4.34
CA ALA A 413 -20.09 -1.66 3.78
C ALA A 413 -19.11 -0.85 2.92
N ASP A 414 -19.60 -0.19 1.87
CA ASP A 414 -18.76 0.72 1.08
C ASP A 414 -18.60 2.10 1.74
N ALA A 415 -17.87 3.01 1.09
CA ALA A 415 -17.62 4.36 1.60
C ALA A 415 -18.91 5.21 1.80
N ARG A 416 -20.04 4.77 1.25
CA ARG A 416 -21.34 5.42 1.41
C ARG A 416 -22.22 4.74 2.45
N GLY A 417 -21.71 3.70 3.13
CA GLY A 417 -22.45 2.88 4.09
C GLY A 417 -23.42 1.89 3.46
N GLN A 418 -23.32 1.62 2.15
CA GLN A 418 -24.14 0.60 1.49
C GLN A 418 -23.55 -0.78 1.77
N GLU A 419 -24.40 -1.72 2.15
CA GLU A 419 -24.01 -3.11 2.36
C GLU A 419 -23.39 -3.74 1.11
N ARG A 420 -22.30 -4.48 1.29
CA ARG A 420 -21.52 -5.16 0.24
C ARG A 420 -21.37 -6.66 0.48
N GLY A 421 -22.14 -7.22 1.40
CA GLY A 421 -22.14 -8.63 1.72
C GLY A 421 -21.26 -8.98 2.91
N GLN A 422 -20.74 -10.21 2.89
CA GLN A 422 -19.94 -10.79 3.98
C GLN A 422 -18.53 -11.08 3.52
N ASP A 423 -17.57 -11.04 4.48
CA ASP A 423 -16.17 -11.38 4.29
C ASP A 423 -15.61 -11.99 5.58
N GLY A 424 -14.31 -12.34 5.57
CA GLY A 424 -13.65 -12.93 6.73
C GLY A 424 -14.01 -14.39 6.92
N LEU A 425 -13.56 -15.25 6.00
CA LEU A 425 -13.70 -16.70 6.12
C LEU A 425 -13.07 -17.19 7.44
N LEU A 426 -13.82 -18.00 8.19
CA LEU A 426 -13.41 -18.55 9.49
C LEU A 426 -13.23 -20.05 9.43
N ALA A 427 -12.08 -20.53 9.98
CA ALA A 427 -11.81 -21.94 10.25
C ALA A 427 -10.92 -22.05 11.51
N GLY A 428 -11.51 -22.42 12.66
CA GLY A 428 -10.77 -22.42 13.92
C GLY A 428 -10.16 -21.04 14.25
N ASN A 429 -8.85 -20.97 14.42
CA ASN A 429 -8.10 -19.72 14.63
C ASN A 429 -7.60 -19.07 13.34
N VAL A 430 -8.25 -19.33 12.21
CA VAL A 430 -7.91 -18.73 10.92
C VAL A 430 -9.00 -17.73 10.54
N VAL A 431 -8.61 -16.50 10.17
CA VAL A 431 -9.48 -15.53 9.55
C VAL A 431 -8.84 -15.01 8.25
N ALA A 432 -9.61 -15.03 7.16
CA ALA A 432 -9.11 -14.67 5.85
C ALA A 432 -10.12 -13.80 5.10
N LEU A 433 -9.70 -12.62 4.62
CA LEU A 433 -10.55 -11.63 3.98
C LEU A 433 -10.10 -11.37 2.53
N TYR A 434 -11.03 -10.93 1.69
CA TYR A 434 -10.65 -10.24 0.46
C TYR A 434 -10.18 -8.81 0.75
N ALA A 435 -10.80 -8.16 1.74
CA ALA A 435 -10.43 -6.81 2.12
C ALA A 435 -9.01 -6.75 2.70
N HIS A 436 -8.25 -5.73 2.28
CA HIS A 436 -6.99 -5.35 2.89
C HIS A 436 -7.27 -4.33 4.00
N LEU A 437 -6.98 -4.67 5.24
CA LEU A 437 -7.27 -3.82 6.39
C LEU A 437 -6.10 -2.91 6.72
N HIS A 438 -6.37 -1.63 7.01
CA HIS A 438 -5.35 -0.73 7.51
C HIS A 438 -5.46 -0.63 9.05
N PHE A 439 -4.53 -1.24 9.78
CA PHE A 439 -4.62 -1.37 11.24
C PHE A 439 -4.63 -0.03 11.97
N SER A 440 -4.03 1.02 11.38
CA SER A 440 -4.11 2.35 12.00
C SER A 440 -5.53 2.94 11.99
N SER A 441 -6.48 2.37 11.25
CA SER A 441 -7.91 2.76 11.36
C SER A 441 -8.57 2.20 12.61
N GLN A 442 -8.02 1.11 13.16
CA GLN A 442 -8.42 0.44 14.39
C GLN A 442 -7.19 -0.22 15.04
N PRO A 443 -6.38 0.53 15.81
CA PRO A 443 -5.12 0.02 16.37
C PRO A 443 -5.26 -1.21 17.25
N GLY A 444 -6.43 -1.44 17.84
CA GLY A 444 -6.73 -2.65 18.61
C GLY A 444 -6.59 -3.97 17.86
N LEU A 445 -6.58 -3.95 16.50
CA LEU A 445 -6.38 -5.16 15.70
C LEU A 445 -5.00 -5.77 15.91
N ALA A 446 -3.94 -4.94 15.88
CA ALA A 446 -2.58 -5.42 16.10
C ALA A 446 -2.45 -6.07 17.49
N HIS A 447 -3.04 -5.42 18.52
CA HIS A 447 -3.12 -5.96 19.87
C HIS A 447 -3.85 -7.32 19.92
N ALA A 448 -5.00 -7.44 19.27
CA ALA A 448 -5.79 -8.68 19.24
C ALA A 448 -5.00 -9.84 18.59
N LEU A 449 -4.35 -9.57 17.43
CA LEU A 449 -3.52 -10.55 16.74
C LEU A 449 -2.35 -11.02 17.58
N VAL A 450 -1.60 -10.10 18.20
CA VAL A 450 -0.43 -10.42 19.03
C VAL A 450 -0.86 -11.14 20.31
N SER A 451 -1.98 -10.76 20.91
CA SER A 451 -2.55 -11.41 22.09
C SER A 451 -3.00 -12.85 21.79
N SER A 452 -3.64 -13.08 20.63
CA SER A 452 -4.03 -14.42 20.18
C SER A 452 -2.81 -15.32 19.94
N ALA A 453 -1.76 -14.78 19.31
CA ALA A 453 -0.50 -15.48 19.09
C ALA A 453 0.17 -15.86 20.41
N ARG A 454 0.19 -14.96 21.39
CA ARG A 454 0.75 -15.20 22.73
C ARG A 454 0.00 -16.31 23.45
N ALA A 455 -1.31 -16.23 23.46
CA ALA A 455 -2.16 -17.25 24.11
C ALA A 455 -1.97 -18.64 23.48
N TRP A 456 -1.77 -18.72 22.16
CA TRP A 456 -1.48 -20.00 21.49
C TRP A 456 -0.08 -20.52 21.83
N SER A 457 0.94 -19.65 21.83
CA SER A 457 2.32 -20.00 22.18
C SER A 457 2.42 -20.55 23.61
N GLU A 458 1.73 -19.94 24.56
CA GLU A 458 1.67 -20.39 25.96
C GLU A 458 1.02 -21.77 26.09
N ARG A 459 -0.12 -21.99 25.43
CA ARG A 459 -0.79 -23.32 25.42
C ARG A 459 0.12 -24.40 24.85
N ARG A 460 0.84 -24.13 23.76
CA ARG A 460 1.77 -25.05 23.13
C ARG A 460 2.93 -25.43 24.06
N SER A 461 3.47 -24.47 24.80
CA SER A 461 4.55 -24.70 25.77
C SER A 461 4.10 -25.61 26.93
N GLN A 462 2.91 -25.38 27.46
CA GLN A 462 2.35 -26.20 28.55
C GLN A 462 2.11 -27.67 28.14
N VAL A 463 1.68 -27.91 26.90
CA VAL A 463 1.49 -29.26 26.35
C VAL A 463 2.84 -29.95 26.12
N GLY A 464 3.90 -29.20 25.73
CA GLY A 464 5.26 -29.71 25.57
C GLY A 464 5.86 -30.15 26.91
N ASP A 465 5.76 -29.32 27.93
CA ASP A 465 6.25 -29.63 29.29
C ASP A 465 5.47 -30.80 29.98
N GLY A 466 4.17 -30.88 29.72
CA GLY A 466 3.34 -31.97 30.22
C GLY A 466 3.69 -33.35 29.64
N ARG A 467 4.25 -33.42 28.43
CA ARG A 467 4.75 -34.68 27.83
C ARG A 467 6.13 -35.08 28.35
N MET A 468 6.97 -34.11 28.76
CA MET A 468 8.29 -34.41 29.38
C MET A 468 8.20 -34.86 30.84
N MET A 469 7.06 -34.62 31.51
CA MET A 469 6.83 -35.09 32.88
C MET A 469 6.11 -36.46 32.93
N ALA A 470 5.71 -37.03 31.80
CA ALA A 470 4.97 -38.28 31.68
C ALA A 470 5.81 -39.45 31.12
N GLU A 471 7.10 -39.22 30.82
CA GLU A 471 8.14 -40.22 30.54
C GLU A 471 9.13 -40.29 31.73
#